data_4fc4012274771c8431115ba98cbdfe8b
#
_entry.id   4fc4012274771c8431115ba98cbdfe8b
#
_cell.length_a   1.000
_cell.length_b   1.000
_cell.length_c   1.000
_cell.angle_alpha   90.00
_cell.angle_beta   90.00
_cell.angle_gamma   90.00
#
_symmetry.space_group_name_H-M   'P 1'
#
loop_
_entity.id
_entity.type
_entity.pdbx_description
1 polymer ?
#
loop_
_entity_poly.entity_id
_entity_poly.type
_entity_poly.pdbx_seq_one_letter_code
_entity_poly.pdbx_strand_id
1 'polypeptide(L)'
;MIQIKKYAAIDIGSNAMRLLITNIIEQKGKEVQFNKSALIRVPIRLGQDAFTVGEISEENIDRMIDAMKAFKLLMKVYKVEKYMACATSAMREAYNGKEVTEIIKKKADIKIEIIDGKKEAAIIASSDLHQFIKTNENYLYVDVGGGSTEFSLFSNGKMVASKSFKNGTVRLLNNMVNEVVWQEIEKWIKTSTEGLENIIMIGSGGNINKTFKLSGKMQDKPLTYKYLKTQFDYFNSLTYEQRIAELGLNTDRADVIIPALTIYL
;
A
#
# COMPACT_ATOMS: atom_id res chain seq x y z
N MET A 1 -0.02 -35.37 5.84
CA MET A 1 -0.83 -34.64 6.86
C MET A 1 -0.89 -33.20 6.40
N ILE A 2 -2.07 -32.56 6.46
CA ILE A 2 -2.25 -31.14 6.13
C ILE A 2 -2.27 -30.38 7.46
N GLN A 3 -1.50 -29.33 7.57
CA GLN A 3 -1.50 -28.40 8.69
C GLN A 3 -2.02 -27.04 8.22
N ILE A 4 -2.97 -26.47 8.96
CA ILE A 4 -3.53 -25.14 8.68
C ILE A 4 -3.21 -24.24 9.86
N LYS A 5 -2.46 -23.15 9.61
CA LYS A 5 -2.14 -22.11 10.58
C LYS A 5 -2.86 -20.82 10.17
N LYS A 6 -3.23 -19.99 11.15
CA LYS A 6 -3.83 -18.68 10.87
C LYS A 6 -2.92 -17.57 11.36
N TYR A 7 -2.49 -16.73 10.43
CA TYR A 7 -1.65 -15.58 10.73
C TYR A 7 -2.34 -14.29 10.30
N ALA A 8 -1.96 -13.19 10.94
CA ALA A 8 -2.47 -11.88 10.62
C ALA A 8 -1.34 -10.89 10.33
N ALA A 9 -1.61 -9.96 9.42
CA ALA A 9 -0.79 -8.79 9.19
C ALA A 9 -1.63 -7.53 9.40
N ILE A 10 -1.12 -6.58 10.17
CA ILE A 10 -1.70 -5.25 10.34
C ILE A 10 -0.78 -4.26 9.64
N ASP A 11 -1.31 -3.61 8.62
CA ASP A 11 -0.64 -2.52 7.88
C ASP A 11 -1.22 -1.18 8.32
N ILE A 12 -0.36 -0.30 8.85
CA ILE A 12 -0.72 1.04 9.30
C ILE A 12 -0.13 2.04 8.31
N GLY A 13 -0.89 2.28 7.24
CA GLY A 13 -0.54 3.23 6.21
C GLY A 13 -0.99 4.67 6.51
N SER A 14 -0.55 5.61 5.69
CA SER A 14 -0.90 7.03 5.86
C SER A 14 -2.38 7.35 5.59
N ASN A 15 -3.08 6.55 4.80
CA ASN A 15 -4.51 6.76 4.50
C ASN A 15 -5.42 5.85 5.31
N ALA A 16 -5.04 4.59 5.49
CA ALA A 16 -5.88 3.60 6.16
C ALA A 16 -5.04 2.55 6.88
N MET A 17 -5.63 1.97 7.92
CA MET A 17 -5.15 0.77 8.56
C MET A 17 -5.83 -0.45 7.96
N ARG A 18 -5.12 -1.56 7.84
CA ARG A 18 -5.64 -2.82 7.29
C ARG A 18 -5.28 -3.98 8.19
N LEU A 19 -6.23 -4.89 8.39
CA LEU A 19 -6.00 -6.20 8.99
C LEU A 19 -6.23 -7.25 7.92
N LEU A 20 -5.20 -7.99 7.56
CA LEU A 20 -5.28 -9.18 6.71
C LEU A 20 -5.17 -10.42 7.60
N ILE A 21 -6.12 -11.34 7.48
CA ILE A 21 -6.07 -12.67 8.10
C ILE A 21 -5.95 -13.71 7.01
N THR A 22 -4.95 -14.60 7.11
CA THR A 22 -4.61 -15.57 6.10
C THR A 22 -4.51 -16.97 6.71
N ASN A 23 -5.08 -17.97 6.03
CA ASN A 23 -4.81 -19.37 6.29
C ASN A 23 -3.54 -19.77 5.55
N ILE A 24 -2.57 -20.30 6.26
CA ILE A 24 -1.33 -20.87 5.73
C ILE A 24 -1.50 -22.37 5.74
N ILE A 25 -1.50 -22.98 4.56
CA ILE A 25 -1.73 -24.40 4.38
C ILE A 25 -0.41 -25.05 4.02
N GLU A 26 0.09 -25.88 4.92
CA GLU A 26 1.32 -26.65 4.76
C GLU A 26 0.99 -28.11 4.52
N GLN A 27 1.50 -28.68 3.43
CA GLN A 27 1.38 -30.09 3.10
C GLN A 27 2.75 -30.65 2.71
N LYS A 28 3.17 -31.77 3.31
CA LYS A 28 4.46 -32.40 3.00
C LYS A 28 4.60 -32.66 1.51
N GLY A 29 5.68 -32.14 0.92
CA GLY A 29 6.02 -32.30 -0.50
C GLY A 29 5.25 -31.35 -1.45
N LYS A 30 4.52 -30.38 -0.93
CA LYS A 30 3.86 -29.32 -1.75
C LYS A 30 4.31 -27.93 -1.28
N GLU A 31 4.20 -26.96 -2.17
CA GLU A 31 4.40 -25.56 -1.84
C GLU A 31 3.37 -25.08 -0.80
N VAL A 32 3.79 -24.16 0.05
CA VAL A 32 2.92 -23.52 1.04
C VAL A 32 1.89 -22.67 0.34
N GLN A 33 0.62 -22.84 0.67
CA GLN A 33 -0.48 -22.05 0.11
C GLN A 33 -0.96 -20.99 1.08
N PHE A 34 -1.26 -19.80 0.56
CA PHE A 34 -1.76 -18.66 1.33
C PHE A 34 -3.17 -18.30 0.88
N ASN A 35 -4.17 -18.60 1.72
CA ASN A 35 -5.56 -18.32 1.40
C ASN A 35 -6.09 -17.20 2.29
N LYS A 36 -6.40 -16.04 1.67
CA LYS A 36 -6.98 -14.90 2.37
C LYS A 36 -8.31 -15.29 2.99
N SER A 37 -8.41 -15.12 4.32
CA SER A 37 -9.60 -15.40 5.11
C SER A 37 -10.45 -14.15 5.37
N ALA A 38 -9.79 -13.01 5.68
CA ALA A 38 -10.46 -11.73 5.86
C ALA A 38 -9.51 -10.57 5.53
N LEU A 39 -10.08 -9.47 5.04
CA LEU A 39 -9.38 -8.20 4.88
C LEU A 39 -10.29 -7.08 5.37
N ILE A 40 -9.91 -6.45 6.46
CA ILE A 40 -10.64 -5.32 7.07
C ILE A 40 -9.81 -4.05 6.83
N ARG A 41 -10.47 -2.98 6.42
CA ARG A 41 -9.85 -1.69 6.18
C ARG A 41 -10.57 -0.61 6.98
N VAL A 42 -9.79 0.17 7.74
CA VAL A 42 -10.29 1.31 8.55
C VAL A 42 -9.58 2.58 8.09
N PRO A 43 -10.32 3.57 7.55
CA PRO A 43 -9.75 4.84 7.12
C PRO A 43 -9.49 5.73 8.34
N ILE A 44 -8.22 5.93 8.72
CA ILE A 44 -7.81 6.83 9.82
C ILE A 44 -7.22 8.12 9.29
N ARG A 45 -6.54 8.10 8.10
CA ARG A 45 -5.93 9.26 7.43
C ARG A 45 -4.78 9.92 8.23
N LEU A 46 -3.95 9.09 8.88
CA LEU A 46 -2.79 9.56 9.68
C LEU A 46 -1.85 10.49 8.91
N GLY A 47 -1.76 10.32 7.58
CA GLY A 47 -0.92 11.17 6.74
C GLY A 47 -1.40 12.62 6.67
N GLN A 48 -2.68 12.88 6.91
CA GLN A 48 -3.17 14.25 6.97
C GLN A 48 -2.54 14.98 8.16
N ASP A 49 -2.49 14.35 9.33
CA ASP A 49 -1.87 14.92 10.52
C ASP A 49 -0.34 14.96 10.38
N ALA A 50 0.28 13.81 10.13
CA ALA A 50 1.72 13.65 10.14
C ALA A 50 2.44 14.54 9.11
N PHE A 51 1.84 14.77 7.94
CA PHE A 51 2.49 15.54 6.89
C PHE A 51 2.19 17.03 6.95
N THR A 52 1.06 17.48 7.55
CA THR A 52 0.71 18.89 7.65
C THR A 52 1.11 19.52 8.99
N VAL A 53 0.91 18.77 10.09
CA VAL A 53 1.19 19.25 11.46
C VAL A 53 2.49 18.66 12.01
N GLY A 54 2.91 17.49 11.53
CA GLY A 54 4.13 16.80 11.99
C GLY A 54 3.88 15.81 13.13
N GLU A 55 2.66 15.68 13.64
CA GLU A 55 2.29 14.75 14.69
C GLU A 55 0.95 14.07 14.40
N ILE A 56 0.69 12.96 15.05
CA ILE A 56 -0.63 12.31 15.05
C ILE A 56 -1.48 12.97 16.13
N SER A 57 -2.66 13.45 15.75
CA SER A 57 -3.60 14.12 16.66
C SER A 57 -4.17 13.14 17.70
N GLU A 58 -4.59 13.67 18.84
CA GLU A 58 -5.25 12.88 19.90
C GLU A 58 -6.51 12.16 19.36
N GLU A 59 -7.30 12.84 18.53
CA GLU A 59 -8.47 12.22 17.88
C GLU A 59 -8.08 10.98 17.06
N ASN A 60 -7.04 11.07 16.24
CA ASN A 60 -6.59 9.94 15.46
C ASN A 60 -5.90 8.86 16.30
N ILE A 61 -5.25 9.23 17.42
CA ILE A 61 -4.73 8.25 18.39
C ILE A 61 -5.87 7.44 19.00
N ASP A 62 -6.96 8.06 19.43
CA ASP A 62 -8.12 7.36 19.99
C ASP A 62 -8.80 6.47 18.95
N ARG A 63 -8.96 6.94 17.71
CA ARG A 63 -9.47 6.13 16.60
C ARG A 63 -8.57 4.93 16.29
N MET A 64 -7.25 5.10 16.36
CA MET A 64 -6.29 3.98 16.22
C MET A 64 -6.45 2.96 17.34
N ILE A 65 -6.60 3.41 18.60
CA ILE A 65 -6.80 2.54 19.75
C ILE A 65 -8.03 1.66 19.55
N ASP A 66 -9.15 2.27 19.16
CA ASP A 66 -10.41 1.53 18.95
C ASP A 66 -10.31 0.56 17.76
N ALA A 67 -9.70 0.98 16.65
CA ALA A 67 -9.44 0.10 15.53
C ALA A 67 -8.55 -1.10 15.91
N MET A 68 -7.50 -0.86 16.72
CA MET A 68 -6.61 -1.93 17.18
C MET A 68 -7.29 -2.90 18.17
N LYS A 69 -8.15 -2.40 19.07
CA LYS A 69 -8.98 -3.24 19.92
C LYS A 69 -9.92 -4.12 19.07
N ALA A 70 -10.57 -3.53 18.05
CA ALA A 70 -11.42 -4.27 17.12
C ALA A 70 -10.62 -5.34 16.37
N PHE A 71 -9.42 -5.01 15.85
CA PHE A 71 -8.54 -5.97 15.19
C PHE A 71 -8.12 -7.11 16.12
N LYS A 72 -7.82 -6.80 17.39
CA LYS A 72 -7.51 -7.84 18.40
C LYS A 72 -8.66 -8.81 18.62
N LEU A 73 -9.91 -8.29 18.74
CA LEU A 73 -11.10 -9.12 18.88
C LEU A 73 -11.33 -10.00 17.64
N LEU A 74 -11.16 -9.45 16.44
CA LEU A 74 -11.26 -10.21 15.20
C LEU A 74 -10.20 -11.31 15.14
N MET A 75 -8.93 -11.00 15.43
CA MET A 75 -7.87 -12.02 15.47
C MET A 75 -8.20 -13.13 16.47
N LYS A 76 -8.78 -12.80 17.63
CA LYS A 76 -9.24 -13.80 18.61
C LYS A 76 -10.37 -14.69 18.05
N VAL A 77 -11.39 -14.10 17.40
CA VAL A 77 -12.50 -14.84 16.79
C VAL A 77 -12.01 -15.79 15.71
N TYR A 78 -11.08 -15.33 14.88
CA TYR A 78 -10.47 -16.13 13.81
C TYR A 78 -9.45 -17.16 14.31
N LYS A 79 -9.10 -17.14 15.62
CA LYS A 79 -8.07 -17.99 16.23
C LYS A 79 -6.71 -17.80 15.57
N VAL A 80 -6.31 -16.52 15.36
CA VAL A 80 -5.00 -16.16 14.83
C VAL A 80 -3.90 -16.57 15.81
N GLU A 81 -2.90 -17.31 15.35
CA GLU A 81 -1.79 -17.82 16.16
C GLU A 81 -0.64 -16.81 16.30
N LYS A 82 -0.38 -16.07 15.22
CA LYS A 82 0.69 -15.04 15.16
C LYS A 82 0.22 -13.85 14.35
N TYR A 83 0.68 -12.68 14.73
CA TYR A 83 0.48 -11.47 13.95
C TYR A 83 1.76 -10.65 13.84
N MET A 84 1.82 -9.79 12.82
CA MET A 84 2.77 -8.72 12.68
C MET A 84 2.02 -7.43 12.40
N ALA A 85 2.40 -6.33 13.05
CA ALA A 85 1.84 -5.00 12.81
C ALA A 85 2.97 -4.04 12.44
N CYS A 86 2.89 -3.49 11.21
CA CYS A 86 3.88 -2.56 10.68
C CYS A 86 3.22 -1.20 10.43
N ALA A 87 3.94 -0.13 10.78
CA ALA A 87 3.57 1.24 10.47
C ALA A 87 4.60 1.85 9.53
N THR A 88 4.12 2.61 8.54
CA THR A 88 4.94 3.16 7.46
C THR A 88 5.10 4.69 7.56
N SER A 89 5.09 5.41 6.47
CA SER A 89 5.52 6.79 6.32
C SER A 89 4.88 7.78 7.31
N ALA A 90 3.57 7.72 7.57
CA ALA A 90 2.94 8.67 8.50
C ALA A 90 3.47 8.51 9.94
N MET A 91 3.48 7.29 10.46
CA MET A 91 3.99 7.01 11.80
C MET A 91 5.51 7.21 11.90
N ARG A 92 6.24 6.97 10.82
CA ARG A 92 7.70 7.16 10.75
C ARG A 92 8.09 8.65 10.80
N GLU A 93 7.28 9.52 10.21
CA GLU A 93 7.58 10.94 10.09
C GLU A 93 6.96 11.78 11.20
N ALA A 94 5.91 11.32 11.85
CA ALA A 94 5.33 12.00 13.02
C ALA A 94 6.32 11.98 14.20
N TYR A 95 6.57 13.14 14.80
CA TYR A 95 7.50 13.22 15.93
C TYR A 95 7.00 12.46 17.15
N ASN A 96 5.69 12.32 17.35
CA ASN A 96 5.09 11.50 18.39
C ASN A 96 4.86 10.04 17.98
N GLY A 97 5.27 9.62 16.78
CA GLY A 97 4.97 8.28 16.23
C GLY A 97 5.41 7.13 17.14
N LYS A 98 6.59 7.21 17.76
CA LYS A 98 7.06 6.20 18.71
C LYS A 98 6.20 6.16 19.98
N GLU A 99 5.83 7.31 20.52
CA GLU A 99 4.96 7.43 21.69
C GLU A 99 3.58 6.79 21.39
N VAL A 100 3.03 7.07 20.22
CA VAL A 100 1.75 6.47 19.77
C VAL A 100 1.85 4.94 19.75
N THR A 101 2.96 4.34 19.32
CA THR A 101 3.11 2.87 19.37
C THR A 101 3.08 2.32 20.79
N GLU A 102 3.66 3.01 21.76
CA GLU A 102 3.62 2.59 23.17
C GLU A 102 2.21 2.78 23.79
N ILE A 103 1.51 3.85 23.43
CA ILE A 103 0.11 4.06 23.83
C ILE A 103 -0.76 2.90 23.30
N ILE A 104 -0.64 2.56 22.03
CA ILE A 104 -1.40 1.45 21.41
C ILE A 104 -1.06 0.12 22.08
N LYS A 105 0.22 -0.14 22.34
CA LYS A 105 0.64 -1.35 23.07
C LYS A 105 0.00 -1.43 24.45
N LYS A 106 -0.03 -0.32 25.20
CA LYS A 106 -0.63 -0.28 26.54
C LYS A 106 -2.16 -0.42 26.53
N LYS A 107 -2.86 0.26 25.58
CA LYS A 107 -4.32 0.36 25.57
C LYS A 107 -5.02 -0.75 24.74
N ALA A 108 -4.36 -1.31 23.72
CA ALA A 108 -4.91 -2.35 22.84
C ALA A 108 -4.13 -3.67 22.89
N ASP A 109 -2.96 -3.70 23.55
CA ASP A 109 -2.06 -4.85 23.63
C ASP A 109 -1.67 -5.37 22.24
N ILE A 110 -1.34 -4.44 21.35
CA ILE A 110 -0.80 -4.71 20.02
C ILE A 110 0.55 -4.01 19.89
N LYS A 111 1.60 -4.81 19.60
CA LYS A 111 2.94 -4.29 19.36
C LYS A 111 3.06 -3.87 17.89
N ILE A 112 3.36 -2.60 17.66
CA ILE A 112 3.57 -2.03 16.32
C ILE A 112 5.07 -1.83 16.12
N GLU A 113 5.55 -2.18 14.92
CA GLU A 113 6.89 -1.87 14.46
C GLU A 113 6.80 -0.75 13.40
N ILE A 114 7.51 0.36 13.62
CA ILE A 114 7.68 1.38 12.58
C ILE A 114 8.81 0.92 11.67
N ILE A 115 8.50 0.69 10.39
CA ILE A 115 9.45 0.20 9.40
C ILE A 115 9.93 1.32 8.48
N ASP A 116 11.17 1.19 8.00
CA ASP A 116 11.71 2.07 6.97
C ASP A 116 11.34 1.59 5.55
N GLY A 117 11.60 2.43 4.55
CA GLY A 117 11.27 2.11 3.15
C GLY A 117 12.05 0.91 2.61
N LYS A 118 13.24 0.59 3.14
CA LYS A 118 14.00 -0.59 2.73
C LYS A 118 13.34 -1.88 3.21
N LYS A 119 12.89 -1.89 4.48
CA LYS A 119 12.15 -3.03 5.03
C LYS A 119 10.79 -3.19 4.36
N GLU A 120 10.10 -2.08 4.07
CA GLU A 120 8.85 -2.07 3.31
C GLU A 120 9.03 -2.71 1.93
N ALA A 121 10.05 -2.28 1.16
CA ALA A 121 10.41 -2.88 -0.13
C ALA A 121 10.80 -4.36 -0.02
N ALA A 122 11.53 -4.75 1.03
CA ALA A 122 11.89 -6.16 1.26
C ALA A 122 10.67 -7.04 1.56
N ILE A 123 9.69 -6.53 2.32
CA ILE A 123 8.41 -7.24 2.56
C ILE A 123 7.65 -7.42 1.24
N ILE A 124 7.57 -6.37 0.42
CA ILE A 124 6.94 -6.42 -0.90
C ILE A 124 7.64 -7.47 -1.79
N ALA A 125 8.97 -7.43 -1.84
CA ALA A 125 9.76 -8.37 -2.65
C ALA A 125 9.63 -9.83 -2.19
N SER A 126 9.39 -10.08 -0.90
CA SER A 126 9.16 -11.42 -0.35
C SER A 126 7.72 -11.91 -0.49
N SER A 127 6.82 -11.05 -0.95
CA SER A 127 5.43 -11.42 -1.20
C SER A 127 5.29 -12.25 -2.50
N ASP A 128 4.08 -12.74 -2.78
CA ASP A 128 3.77 -13.57 -3.97
C ASP A 128 4.02 -12.89 -5.35
N LEU A 129 4.80 -11.78 -5.38
CA LEU A 129 5.25 -11.16 -6.63
C LEU A 129 5.99 -12.15 -7.53
N HIS A 130 6.67 -13.16 -6.97
CA HIS A 130 7.33 -14.21 -7.73
C HIS A 130 6.37 -14.96 -8.68
N GLN A 131 5.08 -15.02 -8.36
CA GLN A 131 4.07 -15.64 -9.25
C GLN A 131 3.80 -14.80 -10.51
N PHE A 132 4.08 -13.50 -10.48
CA PHE A 132 3.86 -12.58 -11.59
C PHE A 132 5.16 -12.22 -12.34
N ILE A 133 6.31 -12.42 -11.69
CA ILE A 133 7.63 -12.07 -12.24
C ILE A 133 8.23 -13.29 -12.93
N LYS A 134 8.29 -13.24 -14.26
CA LYS A 134 8.97 -14.25 -15.07
C LYS A 134 10.47 -13.95 -15.14
N THR A 135 11.28 -15.01 -15.21
CA THR A 135 12.74 -14.92 -15.18
C THR A 135 13.37 -14.26 -16.42
N ASN A 136 12.63 -14.12 -17.52
CA ASN A 136 13.12 -13.54 -18.78
C ASN A 136 12.50 -12.20 -19.13
N GLU A 137 11.82 -11.57 -18.19
CA GLU A 137 11.16 -10.27 -18.35
C GLU A 137 11.64 -9.27 -17.31
N ASN A 138 11.53 -7.97 -17.63
CA ASN A 138 11.86 -6.87 -16.73
C ASN A 138 10.58 -6.22 -16.22
N TYR A 139 10.52 -5.95 -14.91
CA TYR A 139 9.35 -5.35 -14.28
C TYR A 139 9.73 -4.16 -13.42
N LEU A 140 8.98 -3.08 -13.57
CA LEU A 140 8.97 -1.98 -12.63
C LEU A 140 7.72 -2.07 -11.75
N TYR A 141 7.88 -2.51 -10.52
CA TYR A 141 6.81 -2.55 -9.53
C TYR A 141 6.70 -1.19 -8.86
N VAL A 142 5.49 -0.63 -8.86
CA VAL A 142 5.18 0.70 -8.32
C VAL A 142 4.07 0.55 -7.30
N ASP A 143 4.39 0.73 -6.01
CA ASP A 143 3.41 0.70 -4.93
C ASP A 143 3.11 2.13 -4.45
N VAL A 144 1.92 2.61 -4.75
CA VAL A 144 1.51 3.97 -4.43
C VAL A 144 0.79 3.99 -3.10
N GLY A 145 1.50 4.45 -2.08
CA GLY A 145 0.98 4.70 -0.74
C GLY A 145 0.39 6.09 -0.56
N GLY A 146 -0.01 6.40 0.68
CA GLY A 146 -0.50 7.74 1.03
C GLY A 146 0.63 8.76 1.21
N GLY A 147 1.75 8.35 1.78
CA GLY A 147 2.90 9.23 2.10
C GLY A 147 4.11 9.04 1.21
N SER A 148 4.29 7.86 0.64
CA SER A 148 5.41 7.52 -0.24
C SER A 148 4.94 6.67 -1.41
N THR A 149 5.80 6.55 -2.40
CA THR A 149 5.69 5.58 -3.49
C THR A 149 6.99 4.78 -3.54
N GLU A 150 6.85 3.47 -3.49
CA GLU A 150 7.95 2.52 -3.56
C GLU A 150 8.09 2.02 -4.99
N PHE A 151 9.27 2.22 -5.56
CA PHE A 151 9.65 1.68 -6.86
C PHE A 151 10.62 0.52 -6.65
N SER A 152 10.35 -0.62 -7.26
CA SER A 152 11.21 -1.80 -7.22
C SER A 152 11.36 -2.37 -8.63
N LEU A 153 12.61 -2.45 -9.09
CA LEU A 153 12.96 -2.96 -10.40
C LEU A 153 13.39 -4.42 -10.28
N PHE A 154 12.77 -5.26 -11.07
CA PHE A 154 13.08 -6.68 -11.17
C PHE A 154 13.61 -6.98 -12.56
N SER A 155 14.70 -7.74 -12.64
CA SER A 155 15.27 -8.28 -13.86
C SER A 155 15.75 -9.70 -13.61
N ASN A 156 15.55 -10.59 -14.57
CA ASN A 156 15.91 -12.00 -14.44
C ASN A 156 15.36 -12.66 -13.14
N GLY A 157 14.14 -12.30 -12.77
CA GLY A 157 13.46 -12.84 -11.58
C GLY A 157 13.99 -12.33 -10.24
N LYS A 158 14.91 -11.34 -10.23
CA LYS A 158 15.51 -10.79 -9.01
C LYS A 158 15.29 -9.29 -8.91
N MET A 159 15.11 -8.78 -7.70
CA MET A 159 15.09 -7.34 -7.47
C MET A 159 16.51 -6.78 -7.64
N VAL A 160 16.70 -5.87 -8.60
CA VAL A 160 18.00 -5.27 -8.94
C VAL A 160 18.15 -3.85 -8.40
N ALA A 161 17.06 -3.12 -8.22
CA ALA A 161 17.05 -1.79 -7.61
C ALA A 161 15.74 -1.54 -6.89
N SER A 162 15.78 -0.74 -5.82
CA SER A 162 14.57 -0.28 -5.12
C SER A 162 14.81 1.08 -4.48
N LYS A 163 13.81 1.97 -4.53
CA LYS A 163 13.83 3.27 -3.87
C LYS A 163 12.43 3.70 -3.49
N SER A 164 12.31 4.29 -2.29
CA SER A 164 11.10 4.97 -1.82
C SER A 164 11.26 6.48 -2.01
N PHE A 165 10.23 7.11 -2.54
CA PHE A 165 10.17 8.57 -2.70
C PHE A 165 9.03 9.13 -1.87
N LYS A 166 9.21 10.34 -1.33
CA LYS A 166 8.17 11.08 -0.60
C LYS A 166 7.11 11.66 -1.56
N ASN A 167 6.53 10.78 -2.37
CA ASN A 167 5.52 11.08 -3.37
C ASN A 167 4.34 10.12 -3.18
N GLY A 168 3.50 10.41 -2.21
CA GLY A 168 2.29 9.64 -1.93
C GLY A 168 1.03 10.44 -2.17
N THR A 169 -0.10 9.76 -2.28
CA THR A 169 -1.38 10.38 -2.66
C THR A 169 -1.86 11.46 -1.69
N VAL A 170 -1.61 11.32 -0.38
CA VAL A 170 -1.98 12.32 0.62
C VAL A 170 -1.06 13.54 0.53
N ARG A 171 0.22 13.35 0.23
CA ARG A 171 1.15 14.48 0.00
C ARG A 171 0.78 15.27 -1.24
N LEU A 172 0.46 14.59 -2.34
CA LEU A 172 0.00 15.25 -3.57
C LEU A 172 -1.30 16.03 -3.34
N LEU A 173 -2.26 15.44 -2.63
CA LEU A 173 -3.51 16.09 -2.28
C LEU A 173 -3.30 17.40 -1.50
N ASN A 174 -2.26 17.46 -0.68
CA ASN A 174 -1.91 18.63 0.12
C ASN A 174 -0.81 19.52 -0.51
N ASN A 175 -0.52 19.36 -1.81
CA ASN A 175 0.51 20.12 -2.55
C ASN A 175 1.91 20.08 -1.91
N MET A 176 2.27 18.95 -1.29
CA MET A 176 3.54 18.77 -0.57
C MET A 176 4.62 18.05 -1.39
N VAL A 177 4.38 17.81 -2.67
CA VAL A 177 5.33 17.21 -3.60
C VAL A 177 5.79 18.30 -4.57
N ASN A 178 7.05 18.66 -4.50
CA ASN A 178 7.63 19.68 -5.39
C ASN A 178 8.25 19.04 -6.64
N GLU A 179 8.63 19.88 -7.60
CA GLU A 179 9.22 19.45 -8.87
C GLU A 179 10.52 18.66 -8.70
N VAL A 180 11.31 18.94 -7.66
CA VAL A 180 12.57 18.23 -7.39
C VAL A 180 12.33 16.75 -7.16
N VAL A 181 11.25 16.38 -6.44
CA VAL A 181 10.90 14.97 -6.20
C VAL A 181 10.57 14.25 -7.51
N TRP A 182 9.84 14.91 -8.41
CA TRP A 182 9.53 14.35 -9.73
C TRP A 182 10.80 14.14 -10.58
N GLN A 183 11.70 15.12 -10.59
CA GLN A 183 12.99 15.00 -11.27
C GLN A 183 13.87 13.89 -10.69
N GLU A 184 13.85 13.70 -9.36
CA GLU A 184 14.55 12.59 -8.72
C GLU A 184 13.97 11.23 -9.10
N ILE A 185 12.65 11.11 -9.21
CA ILE A 185 11.97 9.89 -9.65
C ILE A 185 12.37 9.59 -11.10
N GLU A 186 12.22 10.56 -11.98
CA GLU A 186 12.57 10.42 -13.40
C GLU A 186 14.03 10.00 -13.57
N LYS A 187 14.95 10.70 -12.91
CA LYS A 187 16.38 10.38 -12.94
C LYS A 187 16.63 8.95 -12.44
N TRP A 188 16.01 8.56 -11.33
CA TRP A 188 16.19 7.22 -10.78
C TRP A 188 15.68 6.15 -11.74
N ILE A 189 14.48 6.33 -12.31
CA ILE A 189 13.93 5.40 -13.30
C ILE A 189 14.89 5.27 -14.49
N LYS A 190 15.29 6.39 -15.12
CA LYS A 190 16.21 6.38 -16.27
C LYS A 190 17.51 5.65 -15.97
N THR A 191 18.15 5.98 -14.83
CA THR A 191 19.43 5.36 -14.45
C THR A 191 19.30 3.88 -14.11
N SER A 192 18.21 3.50 -13.37
CA SER A 192 18.05 2.11 -12.95
C SER A 192 17.61 1.19 -14.09
N THR A 193 16.97 1.73 -15.11
CA THR A 193 16.47 0.95 -16.27
C THR A 193 17.43 0.99 -17.48
N GLU A 194 18.58 1.64 -17.34
CA GLU A 194 19.57 1.72 -18.42
C GLU A 194 20.00 0.33 -18.89
N GLY A 195 19.95 0.10 -20.21
CA GLY A 195 20.26 -1.19 -20.81
C GLY A 195 19.19 -2.27 -20.67
N LEU A 196 18.03 -2.00 -20.03
CA LEU A 196 16.91 -2.91 -19.97
C LEU A 196 15.87 -2.57 -21.05
N GLU A 197 15.38 -3.59 -21.71
CA GLU A 197 14.33 -3.47 -22.73
C GLU A 197 13.00 -4.08 -22.23
N ASN A 198 11.90 -3.66 -22.84
CA ASN A 198 10.55 -4.24 -22.63
C ASN A 198 10.14 -4.29 -21.15
N ILE A 199 10.27 -3.18 -20.43
CA ILE A 199 9.92 -3.11 -19.01
C ILE A 199 8.41 -3.06 -18.86
N ILE A 200 7.85 -4.01 -18.11
CA ILE A 200 6.44 -4.08 -17.77
C ILE A 200 6.20 -3.41 -16.42
N MET A 201 5.31 -2.43 -16.35
CA MET A 201 4.94 -1.79 -15.09
C MET A 201 3.85 -2.59 -14.36
N ILE A 202 4.09 -2.92 -13.10
CA ILE A 202 3.11 -3.52 -12.19
C ILE A 202 2.71 -2.47 -11.16
N GLY A 203 1.48 -1.98 -11.26
CA GLY A 203 0.95 -1.03 -10.29
C GLY A 203 0.32 -1.73 -9.09
N SER A 204 0.63 -1.28 -7.88
CA SER A 204 0.06 -1.72 -6.62
C SER A 204 -0.59 -0.56 -5.86
N GLY A 205 -1.52 -0.90 -5.00
CA GLY A 205 -2.26 0.06 -4.20
C GLY A 205 -3.76 0.08 -4.48
N GLY A 206 -4.51 0.64 -3.54
CA GLY A 206 -5.97 0.57 -3.57
C GLY A 206 -6.62 1.33 -4.73
N ASN A 207 -5.97 2.38 -5.22
CA ASN A 207 -6.51 3.25 -6.28
C ASN A 207 -6.31 2.63 -7.66
N ILE A 208 -5.12 2.15 -7.99
CA ILE A 208 -4.87 1.47 -9.28
C ILE A 208 -5.70 0.18 -9.39
N ASN A 209 -5.83 -0.57 -8.30
CA ASN A 209 -6.70 -1.75 -8.27
C ASN A 209 -8.18 -1.40 -8.49
N LYS A 210 -8.66 -0.25 -7.98
CA LYS A 210 -10.02 0.21 -8.26
C LYS A 210 -10.17 0.63 -9.73
N THR A 211 -9.19 1.36 -10.28
CA THR A 211 -9.17 1.76 -11.69
C THR A 211 -9.16 0.53 -12.60
N PHE A 212 -8.39 -0.50 -12.25
CA PHE A 212 -8.40 -1.78 -12.97
C PHE A 212 -9.79 -2.44 -12.93
N LYS A 213 -10.44 -2.50 -11.76
CA LYS A 213 -11.79 -3.05 -11.64
C LYS A 213 -12.82 -2.29 -12.49
N LEU A 214 -12.72 -0.97 -12.57
CA LEU A 214 -13.59 -0.15 -13.40
C LEU A 214 -13.39 -0.41 -14.90
N SER A 215 -12.24 -0.93 -15.32
CA SER A 215 -11.99 -1.28 -16.72
C SER A 215 -12.80 -2.48 -17.21
N GLY A 216 -13.34 -3.29 -16.31
CA GLY A 216 -14.00 -4.56 -16.64
C GLY A 216 -13.08 -5.61 -17.27
N LYS A 217 -11.75 -5.36 -17.34
CA LYS A 217 -10.79 -6.30 -17.92
C LYS A 217 -10.56 -7.49 -17.00
N MET A 218 -10.25 -8.62 -17.62
CA MET A 218 -9.80 -9.83 -16.92
C MET A 218 -8.43 -9.58 -16.29
N GLN A 219 -8.13 -10.29 -15.21
CA GLN A 219 -6.93 -10.05 -14.38
C GLN A 219 -5.60 -10.22 -15.14
N ASP A 220 -5.58 -10.99 -16.22
CA ASP A 220 -4.42 -11.24 -17.08
C ASP A 220 -4.23 -10.19 -18.20
N LYS A 221 -5.15 -9.23 -18.35
CA LYS A 221 -5.12 -8.21 -19.40
C LYS A 221 -4.63 -6.88 -18.86
N PRO A 222 -3.49 -6.36 -19.34
CA PRO A 222 -2.93 -5.11 -18.87
C PRO A 222 -3.82 -3.90 -19.23
N LEU A 223 -3.73 -2.86 -18.42
CA LEU A 223 -4.21 -1.53 -18.80
C LEU A 223 -3.21 -0.89 -19.75
N THR A 224 -3.72 -0.13 -20.74
CA THR A 224 -2.86 0.69 -21.59
C THR A 224 -2.68 2.08 -21.00
N TYR A 225 -1.58 2.74 -21.32
CA TYR A 225 -1.36 4.16 -20.98
C TYR A 225 -2.55 5.04 -21.43
N LYS A 226 -3.03 4.83 -22.67
CA LYS A 226 -4.18 5.56 -23.20
C LYS A 226 -5.42 5.39 -22.32
N TYR A 227 -5.69 4.18 -21.84
CA TYR A 227 -6.83 3.92 -20.94
C TYR A 227 -6.65 4.69 -19.62
N LEU A 228 -5.46 4.58 -19.00
CA LEU A 228 -5.19 5.29 -17.73
C LEU A 228 -5.33 6.79 -17.90
N LYS A 229 -4.82 7.38 -18.97
CA LYS A 229 -4.96 8.81 -19.29
C LYS A 229 -6.42 9.21 -19.46
N THR A 230 -7.20 8.43 -20.22
CA THR A 230 -8.64 8.66 -20.39
C THR A 230 -9.39 8.59 -19.05
N GLN A 231 -9.05 7.62 -18.18
CA GLN A 231 -9.67 7.52 -16.86
C GLN A 231 -9.27 8.67 -15.95
N PHE A 232 -8.02 9.11 -15.99
CA PHE A 232 -7.56 10.28 -15.26
C PHE A 232 -8.37 11.53 -15.65
N ASP A 233 -8.49 11.80 -16.96
CA ASP A 233 -9.25 12.97 -17.46
C ASP A 233 -10.72 12.88 -17.07
N TYR A 234 -11.34 11.70 -17.16
CA TYR A 234 -12.72 11.46 -16.73
C TYR A 234 -12.89 11.68 -15.22
N PHE A 235 -12.06 11.04 -14.37
CA PHE A 235 -12.17 11.20 -12.92
C PHE A 235 -11.92 12.64 -12.48
N ASN A 236 -11.03 13.35 -13.18
CA ASN A 236 -10.72 14.76 -12.91
C ASN A 236 -11.87 15.71 -13.30
N SER A 237 -12.69 15.34 -14.28
CA SER A 237 -13.89 16.10 -14.65
C SER A 237 -15.06 15.97 -13.66
N LEU A 238 -15.02 14.94 -12.78
CA LEU A 238 -16.05 14.68 -11.78
C LEU A 238 -15.78 15.46 -10.49
N THR A 239 -16.84 15.92 -9.81
CA THR A 239 -16.72 16.43 -8.44
C THR A 239 -16.40 15.31 -7.46
N TYR A 240 -16.04 15.65 -6.22
CA TYR A 240 -15.79 14.67 -5.17
C TYR A 240 -17.02 13.76 -4.93
N GLU A 241 -18.22 14.36 -4.86
CA GLU A 241 -19.48 13.65 -4.64
C GLU A 241 -19.83 12.75 -5.83
N GLN A 242 -19.59 13.22 -7.06
CA GLN A 242 -19.81 12.41 -8.26
C GLN A 242 -18.86 11.21 -8.30
N ARG A 243 -17.59 11.35 -7.89
CA ARG A 243 -16.68 10.20 -7.79
C ARG A 243 -17.18 9.16 -6.79
N ILE A 244 -17.82 9.56 -5.70
CA ILE A 244 -18.44 8.63 -4.74
C ILE A 244 -19.64 7.95 -5.39
N ALA A 245 -20.56 8.73 -5.95
CA ALA A 245 -21.85 8.23 -6.45
C ALA A 245 -21.70 7.40 -7.73
N GLU A 246 -20.94 7.90 -8.73
CA GLU A 246 -20.85 7.29 -10.05
C GLU A 246 -19.80 6.17 -10.12
N LEU A 247 -18.64 6.35 -9.45
CA LEU A 247 -17.56 5.37 -9.47
C LEU A 247 -17.67 4.37 -8.30
N GLY A 248 -18.60 4.57 -7.37
CA GLY A 248 -18.72 3.76 -6.16
C GLY A 248 -17.44 3.78 -5.34
N LEU A 249 -16.83 4.97 -5.16
CA LEU A 249 -15.65 5.15 -4.34
C LEU A 249 -16.06 5.42 -2.89
N ASN A 250 -15.27 4.89 -1.96
CA ASN A 250 -15.37 5.31 -0.57
C ASN A 250 -14.90 6.77 -0.44
N THR A 251 -15.43 7.49 0.55
CA THR A 251 -15.10 8.89 0.83
C THR A 251 -13.60 9.15 0.94
N ASP A 252 -12.85 8.24 1.56
CA ASP A 252 -11.41 8.33 1.74
C ASP A 252 -10.58 7.88 0.50
N ARG A 253 -11.25 7.60 -0.62
CA ARG A 253 -10.62 7.32 -1.92
C ARG A 253 -10.96 8.33 -2.99
N ALA A 254 -12.13 8.93 -2.90
CA ALA A 254 -12.61 9.85 -3.92
C ALA A 254 -11.72 11.09 -4.10
N ASP A 255 -11.00 11.50 -3.05
CA ASP A 255 -10.03 12.60 -3.10
C ASP A 255 -8.62 12.17 -3.54
N VAL A 256 -8.22 10.93 -3.26
CA VAL A 256 -6.85 10.46 -3.54
C VAL A 256 -6.71 9.64 -4.81
N ILE A 257 -7.78 9.35 -5.55
CA ILE A 257 -7.70 8.55 -6.78
C ILE A 257 -6.98 9.31 -7.90
N ILE A 258 -7.21 10.61 -8.03
CA ILE A 258 -6.53 11.48 -9.01
C ILE A 258 -5.04 11.60 -8.66
N PRO A 259 -4.64 11.99 -7.43
CA PRO A 259 -3.25 11.93 -7.01
C PRO A 259 -2.57 10.59 -7.30
N ALA A 260 -3.27 9.47 -7.08
CA ALA A 260 -2.70 8.16 -7.39
C ALA A 260 -2.44 7.96 -8.88
N LEU A 261 -3.40 8.32 -9.74
CA LEU A 261 -3.23 8.18 -11.19
C LEU A 261 -2.16 9.13 -11.74
N THR A 262 -1.98 10.32 -11.15
CA THR A 262 -0.87 11.23 -11.49
C THR A 262 0.50 10.57 -11.33
N ILE A 263 0.66 9.70 -10.31
CA ILE A 263 1.93 9.00 -10.09
C ILE A 263 2.18 7.91 -11.14
N TYR A 264 1.12 7.30 -11.69
CA TYR A 264 1.23 6.25 -12.71
C TYR A 264 1.34 6.79 -14.15
N LEU A 265 1.04 8.07 -14.39
CA LEU A 265 1.08 8.72 -15.71
C LEU A 265 2.36 9.51 -15.93
#